data_f21daf3b403844a9bc8cf94836d80ce5
#
_entry.id   f21daf3b403844a9bc8cf94836d80ce5
#
_cell.length_a   1.000
_cell.length_b   1.000
_cell.length_c   1.000
_cell.angle_alpha   90.00
_cell.angle_beta   90.00
_cell.angle_gamma   90.00
#
_symmetry.space_group_name_H-M   'P 1'
#
loop_
_entity.id
_entity.type
_entity.pdbx_description
1 polymer ?
#
loop_
_entity_poly.entity_id
_entity_poly.type
_entity_poly.pdbx_seq_one_letter_code
_entity_poly.pdbx_strand_id
1 'polypeptide(L)'
;MKMKKNNSSYWQAREKAEKAYQKEQLKDVNAFNKQIASMYNAALIDIQKDITFDLSQIDKAGGLAERKALLHKLNSIDKQAREWQKLVNLPKKSFSKEMKKRVKLLKFSMELGRNEFLKADIGTRLTQLGLDHQKALTNKLLSEYDRETYRQMGILNGTAKEDLFRKADTMKKLYLQVHGADFSDRIWAHLDELQADLSGVLASELISGKNPRDIADKLANYVSDRFKNADYACERLARTETARIQYVAAVNAIKGYGYEYARWYAEPVACRICAGIADYDDGFGRGVYPLKDLPDVPNHPCCRCSVGAYWVDKK
;
A
#
# COMPACT_ATOMS: atom_id res chain seq x y z
N MET A 1 -20.99 -30.92 -20.64
CA MET A 1 -21.31 -30.03 -21.79
C MET A 1 -20.07 -29.99 -22.68
N LYS A 2 -20.12 -30.60 -23.88
CA LYS A 2 -18.98 -30.60 -24.82
C LYS A 2 -18.76 -29.19 -25.32
N MET A 3 -17.77 -28.48 -24.82
CA MET A 3 -17.37 -27.17 -25.37
C MET A 3 -16.70 -27.37 -26.72
N LYS A 4 -17.23 -26.73 -27.74
CA LYS A 4 -16.73 -26.77 -29.11
C LYS A 4 -15.32 -26.16 -29.19
N LYS A 5 -14.48 -26.79 -30.06
CA LYS A 5 -13.15 -26.34 -30.45
C LYS A 5 -13.07 -24.84 -30.68
N ASN A 6 -12.05 -24.25 -30.06
CA ASN A 6 -11.38 -23.00 -30.43
C ASN A 6 -12.30 -21.89 -30.97
N ASN A 7 -13.10 -21.31 -30.07
CA ASN A 7 -13.88 -20.13 -30.44
C ASN A 7 -12.98 -18.89 -30.35
N SER A 8 -12.21 -18.61 -31.41
CA SER A 8 -11.30 -17.47 -31.47
C SER A 8 -12.02 -16.15 -31.17
N SER A 9 -13.28 -16.02 -31.53
CA SER A 9 -14.11 -14.85 -31.25
C SER A 9 -14.40 -14.67 -29.74
N TYR A 10 -14.62 -15.76 -28.99
CA TYR A 10 -14.77 -15.71 -27.53
C TYR A 10 -13.51 -15.19 -26.85
N TRP A 11 -12.34 -15.72 -27.21
CA TRP A 11 -11.08 -15.31 -26.60
C TRP A 11 -10.68 -13.87 -26.99
N GLN A 12 -11.01 -13.42 -28.19
CA GLN A 12 -10.84 -12.02 -28.59
C GLN A 12 -11.76 -11.09 -27.79
N ALA A 13 -13.03 -11.46 -27.63
CA ALA A 13 -13.96 -10.70 -26.80
C ALA A 13 -13.51 -10.67 -25.33
N ARG A 14 -12.99 -11.80 -24.82
CA ARG A 14 -12.44 -11.90 -23.45
C ARG A 14 -11.24 -11.00 -23.26
N GLU A 15 -10.29 -10.98 -24.19
CA GLU A 15 -9.12 -10.10 -24.14
C GLU A 15 -9.53 -8.62 -24.16
N LYS A 16 -10.49 -8.25 -24.99
CA LYS A 16 -11.04 -6.89 -25.04
C LYS A 16 -11.69 -6.51 -23.70
N ALA A 17 -12.44 -7.42 -23.10
CA ALA A 17 -13.06 -7.21 -21.78
C ALA A 17 -12.00 -7.05 -20.67
N GLU A 18 -10.93 -7.84 -20.68
CA GLU A 18 -9.81 -7.70 -19.72
C GLU A 18 -9.11 -6.35 -19.87
N LYS A 19 -8.80 -5.91 -21.09
CA LYS A 19 -8.19 -4.59 -21.35
C LYS A 19 -9.09 -3.43 -20.89
N ALA A 20 -10.41 -3.55 -21.07
CA ALA A 20 -11.37 -2.58 -20.56
C ALA A 20 -11.38 -2.55 -19.04
N TYR A 21 -11.37 -3.71 -18.41
CA TYR A 21 -11.30 -3.84 -16.95
C TYR A 21 -10.00 -3.25 -16.38
N GLN A 22 -8.84 -3.57 -16.96
CA GLN A 22 -7.55 -2.98 -16.55
C GLN A 22 -7.58 -1.45 -16.60
N LYS A 23 -8.24 -0.86 -17.60
CA LYS A 23 -8.41 0.60 -17.74
C LYS A 23 -9.31 1.18 -16.65
N GLU A 24 -10.36 0.47 -16.26
CA GLU A 24 -11.23 0.85 -15.13
C GLU A 24 -10.47 0.78 -13.81
N GLN A 25 -9.74 -0.31 -13.56
CA GLN A 25 -8.91 -0.49 -12.38
C GLN A 25 -7.88 0.63 -12.20
N LEU A 26 -7.31 1.12 -13.30
CA LEU A 26 -6.39 2.25 -13.24
C LEU A 26 -7.08 3.52 -12.71
N LYS A 27 -8.33 3.79 -13.11
CA LYS A 27 -9.08 4.94 -12.61
C LYS A 27 -9.32 4.83 -11.11
N ASP A 28 -9.69 3.63 -10.62
CA ASP A 28 -9.95 3.36 -9.21
C ASP A 28 -8.68 3.51 -8.35
N VAL A 29 -7.55 2.99 -8.83
CA VAL A 29 -6.27 3.16 -8.14
C VAL A 29 -5.83 4.62 -8.14
N ASN A 30 -6.02 5.35 -9.23
CA ASN A 30 -5.71 6.78 -9.28
C ASN A 30 -6.60 7.60 -8.34
N ALA A 31 -7.88 7.25 -8.17
CA ALA A 31 -8.76 7.88 -7.19
C ALA A 31 -8.28 7.60 -5.75
N PHE A 32 -7.89 6.37 -5.46
CA PHE A 32 -7.30 6.00 -4.18
C PHE A 32 -5.97 6.76 -3.91
N ASN A 33 -5.10 6.87 -4.90
CA ASN A 33 -3.84 7.61 -4.78
C ASN A 33 -4.08 9.08 -4.43
N LYS A 34 -5.10 9.73 -5.02
CA LYS A 34 -5.51 11.09 -4.64
C LYS A 34 -5.95 11.18 -3.18
N GLN A 35 -6.63 10.17 -2.66
CA GLN A 35 -6.99 10.10 -1.25
C GLN A 35 -5.74 10.02 -0.36
N ILE A 36 -4.79 9.16 -0.69
CA ILE A 36 -3.51 9.04 0.05
C ILE A 36 -2.72 10.36 -0.03
N ALA A 37 -2.57 10.94 -1.21
CA ALA A 37 -1.91 12.25 -1.38
C ALA A 37 -2.55 13.34 -0.52
N SER A 38 -3.88 13.37 -0.41
CA SER A 38 -4.60 14.32 0.48
C SER A 38 -4.25 14.09 1.95
N MET A 39 -4.12 12.83 2.40
CA MET A 39 -3.71 12.52 3.78
C MET A 39 -2.28 12.98 4.07
N TYR A 40 -1.36 12.77 3.13
CA TYR A 40 0.02 13.22 3.23
C TYR A 40 0.12 14.75 3.23
N ASN A 41 -0.62 15.43 2.36
CA ASN A 41 -0.66 16.90 2.32
C ASN A 41 -1.24 17.50 3.60
N ALA A 42 -2.28 16.90 4.19
CA ALA A 42 -2.81 17.32 5.48
C ALA A 42 -1.76 17.19 6.60
N ALA A 43 -1.07 16.04 6.65
CA ALA A 43 0.01 15.83 7.62
C ALA A 43 1.19 16.81 7.41
N LEU A 44 1.54 17.11 6.15
CA LEU A 44 2.55 18.12 5.80
C LEU A 44 2.20 19.50 6.38
N ILE A 45 0.98 19.96 6.13
CA ILE A 45 0.49 21.26 6.62
C ILE A 45 0.54 21.31 8.16
N ASP A 46 0.13 20.23 8.82
CA ASP A 46 0.14 20.16 10.27
C ASP A 46 1.58 20.14 10.82
N ILE A 47 2.50 19.40 10.21
CA ILE A 47 3.92 19.38 10.59
C ILE A 47 4.54 20.78 10.40
N GLN A 48 4.26 21.48 9.30
CA GLN A 48 4.75 22.83 9.08
C GLN A 48 4.25 23.84 10.12
N LYS A 49 2.97 23.72 10.50
CA LYS A 49 2.39 24.56 11.58
C LYS A 49 3.06 24.27 12.93
N ASP A 50 3.24 22.99 13.28
CA ASP A 50 3.87 22.59 14.53
C ASP A 50 5.32 23.08 14.59
N ILE A 51 6.10 22.93 13.49
CA ILE A 51 7.48 23.46 13.39
C ILE A 51 7.50 24.99 13.60
N THR A 52 6.63 25.73 12.91
CA THR A 52 6.57 27.18 13.02
C THR A 52 6.18 27.62 14.43
N PHE A 53 5.19 26.97 15.01
CA PHE A 53 4.74 27.25 16.38
C PHE A 53 5.82 26.95 17.40
N ASP A 54 6.40 25.75 17.40
CA ASP A 54 7.39 25.33 18.37
C ASP A 54 8.68 26.14 18.29
N LEU A 55 9.13 26.51 17.09
CA LEU A 55 10.28 27.38 16.92
C LEU A 55 10.01 28.84 17.32
N SER A 56 8.77 29.33 17.21
CA SER A 56 8.39 30.67 17.69
C SER A 56 8.35 30.78 19.22
N GLN A 57 8.18 29.65 19.91
CA GLN A 57 8.10 29.57 21.37
C GLN A 57 9.46 29.24 22.02
N ILE A 58 10.55 29.72 21.43
CA ILE A 58 11.95 29.34 21.80
C ILE A 58 12.25 29.39 23.29
N ASP A 59 11.69 30.31 24.03
CA ASP A 59 11.91 30.45 25.50
C ASP A 59 10.91 29.65 26.33
N LYS A 60 9.85 29.09 25.76
CA LYS A 60 8.73 28.49 26.48
C LYS A 60 8.40 27.05 26.07
N ALA A 61 9.08 26.49 25.05
CA ALA A 61 8.68 25.21 24.46
C ALA A 61 8.80 24.02 25.39
N GLY A 62 7.82 23.17 25.38
CA GLY A 62 7.72 21.97 26.20
C GLY A 62 7.08 22.23 27.55
N GLY A 63 6.20 23.23 27.65
CA GLY A 63 5.38 23.45 28.83
C GLY A 63 4.56 22.22 29.21
N LEU A 64 4.12 22.14 30.46
CA LEU A 64 3.37 20.99 30.98
C LEU A 64 2.09 20.72 30.17
N ALA A 65 1.47 21.75 29.61
CA ALA A 65 0.25 21.64 28.81
C ALA A 65 0.51 20.97 27.46
N GLU A 66 1.56 21.39 26.74
CA GLU A 66 1.95 20.82 25.43
C GLU A 66 2.38 19.35 25.58
N ARG A 67 3.19 19.05 26.60
CA ARG A 67 3.57 17.66 26.89
C ARG A 67 2.36 16.77 27.21
N LYS A 68 1.38 17.26 27.97
CA LYS A 68 0.14 16.54 28.24
C LYS A 68 -0.68 16.31 26.97
N ALA A 69 -0.78 17.32 26.09
CA ALA A 69 -1.49 17.21 24.82
C ALA A 69 -0.83 16.17 23.90
N LEU A 70 0.50 16.20 23.76
CA LEU A 70 1.24 15.23 22.96
C LEU A 70 1.12 13.81 23.54
N LEU A 71 1.21 13.66 24.85
CA LEU A 71 1.01 12.38 25.53
C LEU A 71 -0.40 11.82 25.28
N HIS A 72 -1.41 12.66 25.28
CA HIS A 72 -2.79 12.26 24.95
C HIS A 72 -2.89 11.76 23.51
N LYS A 73 -2.31 12.48 22.53
CA LYS A 73 -2.26 12.06 21.12
C LYS A 73 -1.58 10.67 21.00
N LEU A 74 -0.41 10.48 21.61
CA LEU A 74 0.33 9.20 21.57
C LEU A 74 -0.46 8.04 22.17
N ASN A 75 -1.17 8.27 23.28
CA ASN A 75 -2.03 7.25 23.88
C ASN A 75 -3.22 6.90 22.98
N SER A 76 -3.79 7.89 22.30
CA SER A 76 -4.87 7.69 21.33
C SER A 76 -4.40 6.85 20.15
N ILE A 77 -3.22 7.12 19.57
CA ILE A 77 -2.64 6.35 18.48
C ILE A 77 -2.42 4.88 18.88
N ASP A 78 -1.83 4.63 20.06
CA ASP A 78 -1.61 3.27 20.56
C ASP A 78 -2.95 2.52 20.76
N LYS A 79 -3.98 3.19 21.25
CA LYS A 79 -5.34 2.63 21.39
C LYS A 79 -5.93 2.30 20.02
N GLN A 80 -5.90 3.23 19.07
CA GLN A 80 -6.42 3.03 17.72
C GLN A 80 -5.73 1.87 17.00
N ALA A 81 -4.40 1.75 17.13
CA ALA A 81 -3.64 0.66 16.52
C ALA A 81 -4.05 -0.71 17.08
N ARG A 82 -4.23 -0.81 18.39
CA ARG A 82 -4.67 -2.05 19.05
C ARG A 82 -6.10 -2.45 18.66
N GLU A 83 -7.01 -1.49 18.65
CA GLU A 83 -8.41 -1.72 18.25
C GLU A 83 -8.49 -2.17 16.79
N TRP A 84 -7.77 -1.48 15.90
CA TRP A 84 -7.74 -1.85 14.49
C TRP A 84 -7.12 -3.23 14.27
N GLN A 85 -6.02 -3.57 14.95
CA GLN A 85 -5.43 -4.91 14.86
C GLN A 85 -6.43 -6.01 15.21
N LYS A 86 -7.24 -5.81 16.27
CA LYS A 86 -8.27 -6.76 16.67
C LYS A 86 -9.38 -6.84 15.63
N LEU A 87 -9.85 -5.69 15.13
CA LEU A 87 -10.95 -5.60 14.17
C LEU A 87 -10.66 -6.35 12.87
N VAL A 88 -9.44 -6.21 12.33
CA VAL A 88 -9.05 -6.84 11.06
C VAL A 88 -8.38 -8.20 11.23
N ASN A 89 -8.13 -8.64 12.48
CA ASN A 89 -7.45 -9.88 12.81
C ASN A 89 -6.12 -10.04 12.05
N LEU A 90 -5.24 -9.03 12.18
CA LEU A 90 -3.97 -9.00 11.48
C LEU A 90 -3.14 -10.25 11.76
N PRO A 91 -2.61 -10.93 10.73
CA PRO A 91 -1.75 -12.09 10.90
C PRO A 91 -0.39 -11.73 11.52
N LYS A 92 0.01 -10.46 11.42
CA LYS A 92 1.26 -9.94 11.96
C LYS A 92 1.10 -9.63 13.46
N LYS A 93 1.39 -10.62 14.31
CA LYS A 93 1.31 -10.48 15.77
C LYS A 93 2.21 -9.37 16.33
N SER A 94 3.25 -8.97 15.59
CA SER A 94 4.18 -7.92 15.99
C SER A 94 3.64 -6.50 15.82
N PHE A 95 2.59 -6.26 15.04
CA PHE A 95 2.14 -4.90 14.71
C PHE A 95 1.86 -4.03 15.94
N SER A 96 1.01 -4.49 16.87
CA SER A 96 0.77 -3.74 18.12
C SER A 96 2.02 -3.58 18.97
N LYS A 97 2.93 -4.56 18.95
CA LYS A 97 4.20 -4.51 19.67
C LYS A 97 5.12 -3.44 19.10
N GLU A 98 5.25 -3.40 17.78
CA GLU A 98 6.02 -2.38 17.07
C GLU A 98 5.44 -0.97 17.28
N MET A 99 4.13 -0.83 17.17
CA MET A 99 3.45 0.44 17.43
C MET A 99 3.67 0.91 18.86
N LYS A 100 3.53 0.01 19.84
CA LYS A 100 3.79 0.30 21.26
C LYS A 100 5.23 0.73 21.51
N LYS A 101 6.20 0.07 20.83
CA LYS A 101 7.62 0.44 20.91
C LYS A 101 7.84 1.85 20.36
N ARG A 102 7.28 2.17 19.20
CA ARG A 102 7.34 3.49 18.57
C ARG A 102 6.77 4.58 19.48
N VAL A 103 5.56 4.38 19.99
CA VAL A 103 4.92 5.30 20.94
C VAL A 103 5.76 5.48 22.20
N LYS A 104 6.39 4.42 22.73
CA LYS A 104 7.27 4.51 23.90
C LYS A 104 8.51 5.34 23.62
N LEU A 105 9.13 5.19 22.45
CA LEU A 105 10.30 5.99 22.06
C LEU A 105 9.95 7.47 21.95
N LEU A 106 8.83 7.80 21.30
CA LEU A 106 8.36 9.18 21.17
C LEU A 106 8.05 9.82 22.53
N LYS A 107 7.42 9.07 23.47
CA LYS A 107 7.22 9.53 24.84
C LYS A 107 8.51 9.82 25.57
N PHE A 108 9.53 8.99 25.38
CA PHE A 108 10.84 9.21 25.97
C PHE A 108 11.52 10.46 25.37
N SER A 109 11.51 10.61 24.04
CA SER A 109 12.09 11.77 23.37
C SER A 109 11.50 13.09 23.84
N MET A 110 10.18 13.17 24.05
CA MET A 110 9.54 14.40 24.52
C MET A 110 9.97 14.86 25.92
N GLU A 111 10.58 13.98 26.73
CA GLU A 111 11.07 14.30 28.07
C GLU A 111 12.52 14.77 28.10
N LEU A 112 13.30 14.53 27.02
CA LEU A 112 14.74 14.79 26.98
C LEU A 112 15.11 16.27 26.81
N GLY A 113 14.22 17.06 26.24
CA GLY A 113 14.47 18.47 26.00
C GLY A 113 13.64 18.98 24.82
N ARG A 114 13.80 20.26 24.54
CA ARG A 114 12.98 20.96 23.57
C ARG A 114 13.11 20.47 22.12
N ASN A 115 14.36 20.29 21.66
CA ASN A 115 14.61 19.82 20.29
C ASN A 115 14.08 18.40 20.10
N GLU A 116 14.22 17.56 21.12
CA GLU A 116 13.67 16.21 21.12
C GLU A 116 12.14 16.21 21.23
N PHE A 117 11.56 17.22 21.91
CA PHE A 117 10.11 17.41 21.93
C PHE A 117 9.57 17.71 20.52
N LEU A 118 10.18 18.64 19.77
CA LEU A 118 9.79 18.93 18.39
C LEU A 118 9.93 17.68 17.48
N LYS A 119 11.03 16.93 17.60
CA LYS A 119 11.19 15.65 16.89
C LYS A 119 10.10 14.63 17.26
N ALA A 120 9.70 14.60 18.55
CA ALA A 120 8.64 13.72 19.04
C ALA A 120 7.25 14.13 18.50
N ASP A 121 6.97 15.43 18.35
CA ASP A 121 5.71 15.91 17.77
C ASP A 121 5.64 15.58 16.26
N ILE A 122 6.69 15.86 15.51
CA ILE A 122 6.81 15.43 14.10
C ILE A 122 6.63 13.92 13.98
N GLY A 123 7.34 13.13 14.78
CA GLY A 123 7.22 11.67 14.81
C GLY A 123 5.81 11.18 15.16
N THR A 124 5.09 11.91 16.01
CA THR A 124 3.70 11.62 16.36
C THR A 124 2.78 11.81 15.17
N ARG A 125 2.94 12.90 14.41
CA ARG A 125 2.18 13.16 13.17
C ARG A 125 2.44 12.08 12.12
N LEU A 126 3.71 11.73 11.88
CA LEU A 126 4.09 10.68 10.94
C LEU A 126 3.58 9.30 11.38
N THR A 127 3.54 9.03 12.68
CA THR A 127 3.00 7.77 13.21
C THR A 127 1.48 7.67 12.98
N GLN A 128 0.73 8.76 13.18
CA GLN A 128 -0.70 8.80 12.86
C GLN A 128 -0.93 8.60 11.36
N LEU A 129 -0.19 9.34 10.52
CA LEU A 129 -0.26 9.21 9.05
C LEU A 129 0.00 7.77 8.61
N GLY A 130 1.02 7.10 9.16
CA GLY A 130 1.33 5.71 8.84
C GLY A 130 0.21 4.74 9.20
N LEU A 131 -0.39 4.93 10.38
CA LEU A 131 -1.54 4.13 10.80
C LEU A 131 -2.74 4.33 9.86
N ASP A 132 -3.04 5.55 9.47
CA ASP A 132 -4.17 5.87 8.61
C ASP A 132 -3.94 5.39 7.17
N HIS A 133 -2.73 5.55 6.64
CA HIS A 133 -2.35 5.00 5.33
C HIS A 133 -2.46 3.46 5.33
N GLN A 134 -1.94 2.80 6.35
CA GLN A 134 -2.02 1.35 6.45
C GLN A 134 -3.47 0.86 6.51
N LYS A 135 -4.34 1.53 7.28
CA LYS A 135 -5.78 1.22 7.32
C LYS A 135 -6.43 1.39 5.96
N ALA A 136 -6.18 2.52 5.30
CA ALA A 136 -6.74 2.83 3.99
C ALA A 136 -6.32 1.80 2.93
N LEU A 137 -5.02 1.48 2.86
CA LEU A 137 -4.52 0.50 1.89
C LEU A 137 -5.01 -0.92 2.19
N THR A 138 -5.05 -1.33 3.47
CA THR A 138 -5.62 -2.65 3.85
C THR A 138 -7.07 -2.77 3.38
N ASN A 139 -7.90 -1.77 3.64
CA ASN A 139 -9.31 -1.78 3.24
C ASN A 139 -9.45 -1.80 1.71
N LYS A 140 -8.64 -1.03 1.00
CA LYS A 140 -8.58 -1.06 -0.47
C LYS A 140 -8.24 -2.46 -0.98
N LEU A 141 -7.19 -3.08 -0.47
CA LEU A 141 -6.75 -4.40 -0.91
C LEU A 141 -7.76 -5.51 -0.60
N LEU A 142 -8.45 -5.45 0.55
CA LEU A 142 -9.55 -6.37 0.87
C LEU A 142 -10.68 -6.24 -0.14
N SER A 143 -11.13 -5.01 -0.40
CA SER A 143 -12.18 -4.72 -1.38
C SER A 143 -11.79 -5.20 -2.80
N GLU A 144 -10.53 -5.04 -3.20
CA GLU A 144 -10.03 -5.50 -4.50
C GLU A 144 -9.99 -7.02 -4.61
N TYR A 145 -9.58 -7.70 -3.54
CA TYR A 145 -9.61 -9.15 -3.51
C TYR A 145 -11.03 -9.69 -3.70
N ASP A 146 -11.98 -9.15 -2.94
CA ASP A 146 -13.38 -9.59 -3.01
C ASP A 146 -13.96 -9.28 -4.40
N ARG A 147 -13.75 -8.07 -4.92
CA ARG A 147 -14.22 -7.64 -6.24
C ARG A 147 -13.70 -8.55 -7.35
N GLU A 148 -12.41 -8.85 -7.33
CA GLU A 148 -11.80 -9.74 -8.32
C GLU A 148 -12.30 -11.18 -8.18
N THR A 149 -12.47 -11.67 -6.95
CA THR A 149 -13.03 -12.99 -6.70
C THR A 149 -14.45 -13.11 -7.27
N TYR A 150 -15.33 -12.13 -7.01
CA TYR A 150 -16.69 -12.08 -7.59
C TYR A 150 -16.66 -11.97 -9.11
N ARG A 151 -15.76 -11.16 -9.66
CA ARG A 151 -15.59 -11.03 -11.10
C ARG A 151 -15.22 -12.36 -11.76
N GLN A 152 -14.24 -13.06 -11.21
CA GLN A 152 -13.83 -14.37 -11.71
C GLN A 152 -14.94 -15.41 -11.54
N MET A 153 -15.67 -15.39 -10.43
CA MET A 153 -16.84 -16.25 -10.24
C MET A 153 -17.87 -16.05 -11.35
N GLY A 154 -18.19 -14.80 -11.69
CA GLY A 154 -19.12 -14.49 -12.78
C GLY A 154 -18.62 -14.97 -14.15
N ILE A 155 -17.33 -14.79 -14.44
CA ILE A 155 -16.71 -15.25 -15.70
C ILE A 155 -16.73 -16.77 -15.83
N LEU A 156 -16.46 -17.46 -14.73
CA LEU A 156 -16.35 -18.93 -14.70
C LEU A 156 -17.71 -19.61 -14.52
N ASN A 157 -18.78 -18.81 -14.49
CA ASN A 157 -20.16 -19.30 -14.28
C ASN A 157 -20.28 -20.18 -13.03
N GLY A 158 -19.52 -19.81 -11.98
CA GLY A 158 -19.40 -20.55 -10.73
C GLY A 158 -20.38 -20.08 -9.68
N THR A 159 -20.63 -20.93 -8.69
CA THR A 159 -21.34 -20.59 -7.47
C THR A 159 -20.36 -20.07 -6.41
N ALA A 160 -20.83 -19.26 -5.48
CA ALA A 160 -19.97 -18.75 -4.40
C ALA A 160 -19.39 -19.92 -3.57
N LYS A 161 -18.07 -19.92 -3.40
CA LYS A 161 -17.35 -20.86 -2.56
C LYS A 161 -16.81 -20.13 -1.33
N GLU A 162 -17.26 -20.50 -0.13
CA GLU A 162 -16.88 -19.84 1.12
C GLU A 162 -15.36 -19.73 1.31
N ASP A 163 -14.62 -20.77 0.88
CA ASP A 163 -13.17 -20.81 1.01
C ASP A 163 -12.46 -19.66 0.27
N LEU A 164 -13.05 -19.16 -0.82
CA LEU A 164 -12.49 -18.04 -1.59
C LEU A 164 -12.66 -16.70 -0.87
N PHE A 165 -13.66 -16.57 0.00
CA PHE A 165 -14.03 -15.33 0.71
C PHE A 165 -13.64 -15.32 2.19
N ARG A 166 -12.93 -16.35 2.67
CA ARG A 166 -12.55 -16.41 4.09
C ARG A 166 -11.59 -15.28 4.45
N LYS A 167 -12.10 -14.30 5.22
CA LYS A 167 -11.37 -13.07 5.59
C LYS A 167 -9.98 -13.35 6.19
N ALA A 168 -9.86 -14.37 7.06
CA ALA A 168 -8.58 -14.71 7.68
C ALA A 168 -7.52 -15.14 6.65
N ASP A 169 -7.91 -15.90 5.63
CA ASP A 169 -7.00 -16.36 4.58
C ASP A 169 -6.68 -15.22 3.59
N THR A 170 -7.66 -14.35 3.32
CA THR A 170 -7.42 -13.12 2.55
C THR A 170 -6.41 -12.22 3.27
N MET A 171 -6.55 -12.03 4.58
CA MET A 171 -5.59 -11.25 5.36
C MET A 171 -4.17 -11.83 5.31
N LYS A 172 -4.00 -13.16 5.38
CA LYS A 172 -2.69 -13.80 5.21
C LYS A 172 -2.08 -13.50 3.85
N LYS A 173 -2.89 -13.51 2.78
CA LYS A 173 -2.46 -13.20 1.40
C LYS A 173 -2.08 -11.74 1.24
N LEU A 174 -2.80 -10.81 1.88
CA LEU A 174 -2.47 -9.39 1.87
C LEU A 174 -1.10 -9.11 2.49
N TYR A 175 -0.83 -9.72 3.64
CA TYR A 175 0.43 -9.55 4.39
C TYR A 175 1.50 -10.58 4.02
N LEU A 176 1.41 -11.18 2.83
CA LEU A 176 2.47 -12.03 2.31
C LEU A 176 3.70 -11.17 2.00
N GLN A 177 4.84 -11.59 2.53
CA GLN A 177 6.11 -10.93 2.25
C GLN A 177 6.56 -11.21 0.81
N VAL A 178 6.87 -10.14 0.09
CA VAL A 178 7.47 -10.19 -1.24
C VAL A 178 8.81 -9.46 -1.17
N HIS A 179 9.88 -10.15 -1.52
CA HIS A 179 11.26 -9.63 -1.33
C HIS A 179 11.55 -9.20 0.12
N GLY A 180 11.12 -10.00 1.08
CA GLY A 180 11.41 -9.81 2.51
C GLY A 180 10.56 -8.76 3.24
N ALA A 181 9.60 -8.12 2.58
CA ALA A 181 8.73 -7.12 3.19
C ALA A 181 7.30 -7.20 2.65
N ASP A 182 6.32 -6.99 3.51
CA ASP A 182 4.94 -6.74 3.09
C ASP A 182 4.69 -5.24 2.84
N PHE A 183 3.49 -4.88 2.37
CA PHE A 183 3.15 -3.49 2.08
C PHE A 183 3.18 -2.60 3.34
N SER A 184 2.84 -3.15 4.50
CA SER A 184 2.90 -2.45 5.78
C SER A 184 4.34 -2.11 6.14
N ASP A 185 5.27 -3.06 5.99
CA ASP A 185 6.70 -2.83 6.24
C ASP A 185 7.24 -1.70 5.36
N ARG A 186 6.79 -1.62 4.09
CA ARG A 186 7.20 -0.57 3.15
C ARG A 186 6.64 0.81 3.52
N ILE A 187 5.39 0.89 4.01
CA ILE A 187 4.81 2.15 4.51
C ILE A 187 5.65 2.66 5.68
N TRP A 188 5.91 1.80 6.66
CA TRP A 188 6.63 2.19 7.86
C TRP A 188 8.09 2.53 7.61
N ALA A 189 8.79 1.78 6.76
CA ALA A 189 10.17 2.08 6.37
C ALA A 189 10.28 3.45 5.71
N HIS A 190 9.34 3.80 4.83
CA HIS A 190 9.32 5.09 4.17
C HIS A 190 9.08 6.25 5.14
N LEU A 191 8.17 6.10 6.11
CA LEU A 191 7.92 7.12 7.13
C LEU A 191 9.07 7.25 8.12
N ASP A 192 9.77 6.16 8.44
CA ASP A 192 10.96 6.18 9.29
C ASP A 192 12.13 6.91 8.60
N GLU A 193 12.31 6.69 7.29
CA GLU A 193 13.26 7.46 6.47
C GLU A 193 12.93 8.95 6.49
N LEU A 194 11.68 9.30 6.25
CA LEU A 194 11.21 10.68 6.29
C LEU A 194 11.42 11.32 7.67
N GLN A 195 11.13 10.61 8.75
CA GLN A 195 11.36 11.09 10.12
C GLN A 195 12.86 11.29 10.41
N ALA A 196 13.71 10.36 9.98
CA ALA A 196 15.15 10.46 10.16
C ALA A 196 15.73 11.66 9.41
N ASP A 197 15.32 11.85 8.16
CA ASP A 197 15.72 12.98 7.33
C ASP A 197 15.34 14.33 7.97
N LEU A 198 14.08 14.47 8.39
CA LEU A 198 13.61 15.70 9.07
C LEU A 198 14.35 15.96 10.37
N SER A 199 14.59 14.91 11.15
CA SER A 199 15.35 15.01 12.41
C SER A 199 16.80 15.42 12.17
N GLY A 200 17.42 14.94 11.08
CA GLY A 200 18.79 15.30 10.69
C GLY A 200 18.91 16.76 10.28
N VAL A 201 17.98 17.25 9.44
CA VAL A 201 17.96 18.66 9.02
C VAL A 201 17.70 19.57 10.21
N LEU A 202 16.74 19.25 11.06
CA LEU A 202 16.45 20.02 12.27
C LEU A 202 17.70 20.12 13.17
N ALA A 203 18.39 19.01 13.42
CA ALA A 203 19.61 18.99 14.24
C ALA A 203 20.72 19.86 13.63
N SER A 204 20.96 19.76 12.31
CA SER A 204 21.97 20.55 11.59
C SER A 204 21.69 22.06 11.67
N GLU A 205 20.43 22.46 11.48
CA GLU A 205 20.06 23.87 11.51
C GLU A 205 20.13 24.46 12.93
N LEU A 206 19.76 23.71 13.93
CA LEU A 206 19.86 24.12 15.34
C LEU A 206 21.34 24.29 15.78
N ILE A 207 22.23 23.38 15.37
CA ILE A 207 23.67 23.48 15.65
C ILE A 207 24.30 24.70 14.94
N SER A 208 23.78 25.08 13.76
CA SER A 208 24.30 26.23 13.02
C SER A 208 24.02 27.60 13.66
N GLY A 209 23.26 27.65 14.76
CA GLY A 209 22.94 28.88 15.50
C GLY A 209 22.07 29.89 14.70
N LYS A 210 21.34 29.45 13.69
CA LYS A 210 20.48 30.29 12.87
C LYS A 210 19.26 30.77 13.63
N ASN A 211 18.68 31.88 13.13
CA ASN A 211 17.42 32.39 13.64
C ASN A 211 16.31 31.32 13.49
N PRO A 212 15.48 31.11 14.51
CA PRO A 212 14.37 30.15 14.46
C PRO A 212 13.43 30.29 13.27
N ARG A 213 13.19 31.53 12.77
CA ARG A 213 12.38 31.76 11.57
C ARG A 213 13.02 31.16 10.33
N ASP A 214 14.34 31.40 10.15
CA ASP A 214 15.06 30.87 8.98
C ASP A 214 15.11 29.33 9.01
N ILE A 215 15.17 28.74 10.23
CA ILE A 215 15.09 27.30 10.44
C ILE A 215 13.69 26.80 10.07
N ALA A 216 12.63 27.49 10.49
CA ALA A 216 11.25 27.11 10.18
C ALA A 216 10.99 27.11 8.66
N ASP A 217 11.39 28.18 7.96
CA ASP A 217 11.20 28.30 6.51
C ASP A 217 11.98 27.23 5.74
N LYS A 218 13.22 26.95 6.15
CA LYS A 218 14.04 25.92 5.52
C LYS A 218 13.48 24.53 5.76
N LEU A 219 13.03 24.21 6.97
CA LEU A 219 12.39 22.95 7.31
C LEU A 219 11.07 22.79 6.55
N ALA A 220 10.24 23.83 6.46
CA ALA A 220 8.98 23.79 5.73
C ALA A 220 9.19 23.45 4.24
N ASN A 221 10.19 24.08 3.60
CA ASN A 221 10.55 23.78 2.21
C ASN A 221 11.07 22.36 2.05
N TYR A 222 11.97 21.92 2.94
CA TYR A 222 12.53 20.57 2.92
C TYR A 222 11.45 19.51 3.10
N VAL A 223 10.54 19.70 4.07
CA VAL A 223 9.39 18.83 4.30
C VAL A 223 8.53 18.74 3.04
N SER A 224 8.21 19.88 2.40
CA SER A 224 7.42 19.92 1.17
C SER A 224 8.03 19.06 0.05
N ASP A 225 9.33 19.17 -0.18
CA ASP A 225 10.02 18.39 -1.22
C ASP A 225 10.06 16.89 -0.91
N ARG A 226 10.25 16.53 0.35
CA ARG A 226 10.24 15.12 0.77
C ARG A 226 8.85 14.49 0.66
N PHE A 227 7.79 15.24 0.96
CA PHE A 227 6.42 14.75 0.83
C PHE A 227 6.00 14.55 -0.64
N LYS A 228 6.52 15.33 -1.61
CA LYS A 228 6.31 15.06 -3.05
C LYS A 228 6.90 13.71 -3.46
N ASN A 229 8.09 13.37 -2.97
CA ASN A 229 8.69 12.05 -3.21
C ASN A 229 7.91 10.93 -2.54
N ALA A 230 7.35 11.19 -1.34
CA ALA A 230 6.49 10.27 -0.62
C ALA A 230 5.21 9.94 -1.40
N ASP A 231 4.56 10.91 -2.02
CA ASP A 231 3.38 10.72 -2.86
C ASP A 231 3.66 9.71 -3.99
N TYR A 232 4.78 9.85 -4.70
CA TYR A 232 5.17 8.92 -5.76
C TYR A 232 5.43 7.50 -5.21
N ALA A 233 6.10 7.37 -4.07
CA ALA A 233 6.35 6.07 -3.44
C ALA A 233 5.04 5.39 -3.01
N CYS A 234 4.10 6.15 -2.46
CA CYS A 234 2.77 5.67 -2.07
C CYS A 234 1.95 5.24 -3.28
N GLU A 235 1.96 6.03 -4.36
CA GLU A 235 1.28 5.69 -5.61
C GLU A 235 1.81 4.39 -6.20
N ARG A 236 3.14 4.26 -6.27
CA ARG A 236 3.80 3.05 -6.75
C ARG A 236 3.44 1.83 -5.90
N LEU A 237 3.43 1.98 -4.56
CA LEU A 237 3.05 0.92 -3.64
C LEU A 237 1.60 0.49 -3.87
N ALA A 238 0.66 1.43 -3.86
CA ALA A 238 -0.77 1.12 -4.03
C ALA A 238 -1.06 0.43 -5.36
N ARG A 239 -0.46 0.88 -6.46
CA ARG A 239 -0.60 0.24 -7.79
C ARG A 239 -0.07 -1.18 -7.80
N THR A 240 1.12 -1.37 -7.25
CA THR A 240 1.80 -2.68 -7.23
C THR A 240 1.03 -3.69 -6.38
N GLU A 241 0.62 -3.29 -5.18
CA GLU A 241 -0.10 -4.18 -4.27
C GLU A 241 -1.54 -4.48 -4.72
N THR A 242 -2.21 -3.52 -5.36
CA THR A 242 -3.52 -3.76 -5.97
C THR A 242 -3.43 -4.81 -7.08
N ALA A 243 -2.46 -4.70 -8.00
CA ALA A 243 -2.26 -5.70 -9.04
C ALA A 243 -1.92 -7.08 -8.45
N ARG A 244 -1.08 -7.12 -7.42
CA ARG A 244 -0.72 -8.36 -6.71
C ARG A 244 -1.94 -9.06 -6.11
N ILE A 245 -2.77 -8.32 -5.40
CA ILE A 245 -3.92 -8.93 -4.70
C ILE A 245 -5.01 -9.38 -5.68
N GLN A 246 -5.21 -8.65 -6.77
CA GLN A 246 -6.11 -9.05 -7.85
C GLN A 246 -5.63 -10.33 -8.53
N TYR A 247 -4.32 -10.44 -8.81
CA TYR A 247 -3.73 -11.67 -9.35
C TYR A 247 -3.96 -12.86 -8.40
N VAL A 248 -3.68 -12.69 -7.10
CA VAL A 248 -3.90 -13.74 -6.11
C VAL A 248 -5.37 -14.17 -6.07
N ALA A 249 -6.31 -13.23 -6.12
CA ALA A 249 -7.74 -13.51 -6.16
C ALA A 249 -8.12 -14.29 -7.44
N ALA A 250 -7.64 -13.83 -8.60
CA ALA A 250 -7.90 -14.48 -9.88
C ALA A 250 -7.37 -15.93 -9.92
N VAL A 251 -6.10 -16.14 -9.55
CA VAL A 251 -5.49 -17.48 -9.53
C VAL A 251 -6.20 -18.41 -8.54
N ASN A 252 -6.57 -17.92 -7.36
CA ASN A 252 -7.32 -18.72 -6.39
C ASN A 252 -8.71 -19.12 -6.93
N ALA A 253 -9.41 -18.21 -7.57
CA ALA A 253 -10.70 -18.49 -8.20
C ALA A 253 -10.55 -19.50 -9.35
N ILE A 254 -9.60 -19.28 -10.26
CA ILE A 254 -9.31 -20.17 -11.40
C ILE A 254 -9.05 -21.60 -10.91
N LYS A 255 -8.15 -21.73 -9.92
CA LYS A 255 -7.82 -23.01 -9.28
C LYS A 255 -9.02 -23.61 -8.54
N GLY A 256 -9.75 -22.78 -7.77
CA GLY A 256 -10.92 -23.19 -7.00
C GLY A 256 -12.06 -23.73 -7.86
N TYR A 257 -12.19 -23.27 -9.11
CA TYR A 257 -13.17 -23.76 -10.09
C TYR A 257 -12.64 -24.88 -10.98
N GLY A 258 -11.44 -25.40 -10.73
CA GLY A 258 -10.90 -26.60 -11.38
C GLY A 258 -10.28 -26.37 -12.75
N TYR A 259 -9.91 -25.12 -13.09
CA TYR A 259 -9.14 -24.83 -14.29
C TYR A 259 -7.65 -25.07 -14.04
N GLU A 260 -6.99 -25.67 -15.02
CA GLU A 260 -5.56 -26.01 -14.95
C GLU A 260 -4.67 -24.98 -15.65
N TYR A 261 -5.26 -24.09 -16.48
CA TYR A 261 -4.55 -23.10 -17.28
C TYR A 261 -5.10 -21.71 -17.07
N ALA A 262 -4.23 -20.73 -17.22
CA ALA A 262 -4.58 -19.31 -17.23
C ALA A 262 -3.90 -18.63 -18.42
N ARG A 263 -4.53 -17.58 -18.94
CA ARG A 263 -3.95 -16.70 -19.94
C ARG A 263 -3.53 -15.39 -19.29
N TRP A 264 -2.31 -14.96 -19.60
CA TRP A 264 -1.76 -13.67 -19.26
C TRP A 264 -2.27 -12.60 -20.24
N TYR A 265 -2.76 -11.50 -19.71
CA TYR A 265 -3.22 -10.35 -20.48
C TYR A 265 -2.31 -9.16 -20.16
N ALA A 266 -1.47 -8.77 -21.11
CA ALA A 266 -0.67 -7.58 -20.99
C ALA A 266 -1.56 -6.32 -20.99
N GLU A 267 -1.21 -5.33 -20.17
CA GLU A 267 -1.86 -4.03 -20.24
C GLU A 267 -1.59 -3.33 -21.59
N PRO A 268 -2.45 -2.37 -22.02
CA PRO A 268 -2.30 -1.75 -23.34
C PRO A 268 -0.96 -1.06 -23.61
N VAL A 269 -0.30 -0.59 -22.54
CA VAL A 269 1.03 0.05 -22.59
C VAL A 269 2.08 -0.77 -21.85
N ALA A 270 1.98 -2.09 -21.97
CA ALA A 270 2.86 -3.02 -21.29
C ALA A 270 4.34 -2.80 -21.67
N CYS A 271 5.23 -2.99 -20.69
CA CYS A 271 6.65 -3.01 -20.96
C CYS A 271 7.05 -4.22 -21.81
N ARG A 272 8.25 -4.19 -22.38
CA ARG A 272 8.78 -5.27 -23.24
C ARG A 272 8.71 -6.65 -22.58
N ILE A 273 8.98 -6.74 -21.27
CA ILE A 273 8.94 -8.00 -20.51
C ILE A 273 7.51 -8.54 -20.48
N CYS A 274 6.55 -7.73 -20.03
CA CYS A 274 5.15 -8.13 -19.93
C CYS A 274 4.52 -8.45 -21.31
N ALA A 275 4.90 -7.72 -22.35
CA ALA A 275 4.50 -8.03 -23.74
C ALA A 275 5.06 -9.39 -24.17
N GLY A 276 6.34 -9.67 -23.87
CA GLY A 276 6.97 -10.97 -24.14
C GLY A 276 6.28 -12.13 -23.43
N ILE A 277 5.86 -11.95 -22.17
CA ILE A 277 5.08 -12.96 -21.42
C ILE A 277 3.73 -13.21 -22.12
N ALA A 278 3.04 -12.16 -22.56
CA ALA A 278 1.74 -12.28 -23.24
C ALA A 278 1.85 -12.91 -24.64
N ASP A 279 3.00 -12.81 -25.28
CA ASP A 279 3.26 -13.33 -26.63
C ASP A 279 3.88 -14.73 -26.64
N TYR A 280 4.38 -15.21 -25.52
CA TYR A 280 4.98 -16.53 -25.39
C TYR A 280 3.95 -17.64 -25.63
N ASP A 281 4.30 -18.65 -26.38
CA ASP A 281 3.47 -19.81 -26.70
C ASP A 281 4.27 -21.10 -26.55
N ASP A 282 3.91 -21.91 -25.57
CA ASP A 282 4.48 -23.24 -25.31
C ASP A 282 3.56 -24.38 -25.80
N GLY A 283 2.83 -24.14 -26.87
CA GLY A 283 1.91 -25.11 -27.49
C GLY A 283 0.49 -25.09 -26.89
N PHE A 284 0.21 -24.23 -25.92
CA PHE A 284 -1.11 -24.06 -25.32
C PHE A 284 -1.86 -22.84 -25.88
N GLY A 285 -1.18 -21.98 -26.66
CA GLY A 285 -1.66 -20.72 -27.18
C GLY A 285 -0.90 -19.52 -26.59
N ARG A 286 -0.91 -18.38 -27.28
CA ARG A 286 -0.18 -17.18 -26.88
C ARG A 286 -0.60 -16.70 -25.49
N GLY A 287 0.37 -16.54 -24.61
CA GLY A 287 0.19 -16.10 -23.22
C GLY A 287 -0.53 -17.11 -22.31
N VAL A 288 -0.70 -18.36 -22.76
CA VAL A 288 -1.36 -19.42 -21.98
C VAL A 288 -0.34 -20.27 -21.26
N TYR A 289 -0.54 -20.40 -19.93
CA TYR A 289 0.35 -21.13 -19.05
C TYR A 289 -0.41 -22.13 -18.19
N PRO A 290 0.17 -23.30 -17.89
CA PRO A 290 -0.28 -24.11 -16.75
C PRO A 290 -0.19 -23.26 -15.48
N LEU A 291 -1.12 -23.40 -14.53
CA LEU A 291 -1.12 -22.59 -13.30
C LEU A 291 0.17 -22.66 -12.47
N LYS A 292 0.88 -23.78 -12.55
CA LYS A 292 2.16 -23.99 -11.85
C LYS A 292 3.32 -23.17 -12.45
N ASP A 293 3.22 -22.85 -13.74
CA ASP A 293 4.26 -22.15 -14.52
C ASP A 293 3.82 -20.71 -14.88
N LEU A 294 2.68 -20.28 -14.36
CA LEU A 294 2.12 -18.94 -14.62
C LEU A 294 3.00 -17.87 -13.98
N PRO A 295 3.52 -16.91 -14.75
CA PRO A 295 4.28 -15.80 -14.18
C PRO A 295 3.46 -14.96 -13.21
N ASP A 296 4.10 -14.42 -12.18
CA ASP A 296 3.45 -13.59 -11.17
C ASP A 296 3.08 -12.20 -11.67
N VAL A 297 1.94 -11.68 -11.22
CA VAL A 297 1.58 -10.26 -11.34
C VAL A 297 1.63 -9.67 -9.93
N PRO A 298 2.32 -8.55 -9.72
CA PRO A 298 3.09 -7.74 -10.66
C PRO A 298 4.46 -8.34 -10.98
N ASN A 299 4.87 -8.31 -12.24
CA ASN A 299 6.21 -8.72 -12.66
C ASN A 299 7.28 -7.63 -12.36
N HIS A 300 6.83 -6.38 -12.20
CA HIS A 300 7.65 -5.22 -11.85
C HIS A 300 6.78 -4.18 -11.14
N PRO A 301 7.37 -3.19 -10.42
CA PRO A 301 6.58 -2.11 -9.81
C PRO A 301 5.66 -1.42 -10.84
N CYS A 302 4.45 -1.08 -10.41
CA CYS A 302 3.39 -0.48 -11.24
C CYS A 302 2.85 -1.36 -12.38
N CYS A 303 3.20 -2.64 -12.47
CA CYS A 303 2.62 -3.58 -13.41
C CYS A 303 1.10 -3.69 -13.21
N ARG A 304 0.34 -3.72 -14.31
CA ARG A 304 -1.14 -3.81 -14.30
C ARG A 304 -1.65 -4.89 -15.26
N CYS A 305 -0.79 -5.85 -15.59
CA CYS A 305 -1.21 -7.04 -16.32
C CYS A 305 -2.21 -7.83 -15.47
N SER A 306 -3.01 -8.65 -16.10
CA SER A 306 -4.00 -9.50 -15.43
C SER A 306 -3.96 -10.91 -15.98
N VAL A 307 -4.64 -11.82 -15.29
CA VAL A 307 -4.77 -13.20 -15.73
C VAL A 307 -6.24 -13.62 -15.71
N GLY A 308 -6.60 -14.55 -16.56
CA GLY A 308 -7.92 -15.14 -16.58
C GLY A 308 -7.86 -16.62 -16.94
N ALA A 309 -8.87 -17.38 -16.50
CA ALA A 309 -8.94 -18.80 -16.80
C ALA A 309 -8.88 -19.04 -18.32
N TYR A 310 -8.21 -20.09 -18.70
CA TYR A 310 -8.12 -20.53 -20.07
C TYR A 310 -8.42 -22.03 -20.16
N TRP A 311 -9.05 -22.40 -21.26
CA TRP A 311 -9.38 -23.79 -21.55
C TRP A 311 -8.47 -24.31 -22.65
N VAL A 312 -7.81 -25.43 -22.37
CA VAL A 312 -7.01 -26.18 -23.35
C VAL A 312 -7.70 -27.52 -23.58
N ASP A 313 -8.05 -27.81 -24.83
CA ASP A 313 -8.60 -29.11 -25.17
C ASP A 313 -7.54 -30.18 -24.93
N LYS A 314 -7.85 -31.17 -24.07
CA LYS A 314 -6.97 -32.34 -23.92
C LYS A 314 -6.95 -33.09 -25.24
N LYS A 315 -5.76 -33.24 -25.85
CA LYS A 315 -5.53 -34.06 -27.00
C LYS A 315 -5.78 -35.54 -26.68
#